data_420789288edf0302b3685ab5318efac5
#
_entry.id   420789288edf0302b3685ab5318efac5
#
_cell.length_a   1.000
_cell.length_b   1.000
_cell.length_c   1.000
_cell.angle_alpha   90.00
_cell.angle_beta   90.00
_cell.angle_gamma   90.00
#
_symmetry.space_group_name_H-M   'P 1'
#
loop_
_entity.id
_entity.type
_entity.pdbx_description
1 polymer ?
#
loop_
_entity_poly.entity_id
_entity_poly.type
_entity_poly.pdbx_seq_one_letter_code
_entity_poly.pdbx_strand_id
1 'polypeptide(L)'
;MLHTLPLLLPLAGGVPPLAEAPPLLAVATLDITAEVRAAIEDYDAQYSAWVGKMRAASEEEREALYDERPSPVTTCAKLLELAAKEPASDGGFEAYQWVMRTGSPSQQKACALALATHHIESEALAEVAMGLAYADASVLPALEKIAAGSPHRAVQGCAKYVMGKLLAESGDTEKGKALIEEVVEKYGDVKVYGGRRELGPLAQGMLFEATRLQIGMETPDIDGEDIDGVAFKLSDYRGKVVMLDFWGDW
;
A
#
# COMPACT_ATOMS: atom_id res chain seq x y z
N MET A 1 -44.31 57.37 -60.53
CA MET A 1 -44.65 57.24 -59.09
C MET A 1 -43.41 56.65 -58.43
N LEU A 2 -42.64 57.47 -57.76
CA LEU A 2 -41.41 57.04 -57.03
C LEU A 2 -41.84 56.74 -55.60
N HIS A 3 -41.55 55.52 -55.15
CA HIS A 3 -41.66 55.15 -53.75
C HIS A 3 -40.23 55.20 -53.15
N THR A 4 -40.06 56.13 -52.22
CA THR A 4 -38.87 56.26 -51.40
C THR A 4 -38.84 55.24 -50.27
N LEU A 5 -37.83 54.41 -50.19
CA LEU A 5 -37.51 53.55 -49.04
C LEU A 5 -36.81 54.35 -47.94
N PRO A 6 -37.15 54.14 -46.67
CA PRO A 6 -36.39 54.76 -45.56
C PRO A 6 -35.13 53.99 -45.24
N LEU A 7 -34.10 54.80 -45.00
CA LEU A 7 -32.73 54.32 -44.59
C LEU A 7 -32.74 53.84 -43.12
N LEU A 8 -32.46 52.57 -42.90
CA LEU A 8 -32.22 52.03 -41.55
C LEU A 8 -30.79 52.29 -41.10
N LEU A 9 -30.62 53.06 -40.07
CA LEU A 9 -29.38 53.26 -39.34
C LEU A 9 -29.09 52.03 -38.45
N PRO A 10 -27.85 51.51 -38.39
CA PRO A 10 -27.51 50.48 -37.46
C PRO A 10 -27.29 51.06 -36.05
N LEU A 11 -28.05 50.54 -35.09
CA LEU A 11 -27.83 50.76 -33.66
C LEU A 11 -26.55 50.02 -33.24
N ALA A 12 -25.46 50.71 -33.01
CA ALA A 12 -24.25 50.19 -32.36
C ALA A 12 -24.52 50.05 -30.86
N GLY A 13 -25.07 48.92 -30.47
CA GLY A 13 -25.12 48.48 -29.08
C GLY A 13 -23.85 47.75 -28.72
N GLY A 14 -22.88 48.48 -28.17
CA GLY A 14 -21.72 47.83 -27.58
C GLY A 14 -22.11 47.02 -26.36
N VAL A 15 -21.82 45.73 -26.39
CA VAL A 15 -21.93 44.83 -25.21
C VAL A 15 -20.85 45.30 -24.23
N PRO A 16 -21.16 45.64 -22.96
CA PRO A 16 -20.18 45.99 -21.99
C PRO A 16 -19.28 44.74 -21.73
N PRO A 17 -17.95 44.94 -21.51
CA PRO A 17 -17.07 43.84 -21.19
C PRO A 17 -17.55 43.18 -19.90
N LEU A 18 -17.65 41.84 -19.93
CA LEU A 18 -17.90 41.03 -18.74
C LEU A 18 -16.87 41.42 -17.69
N ALA A 19 -17.35 41.88 -16.54
CA ALA A 19 -16.49 42.14 -15.40
C ALA A 19 -15.73 40.86 -15.09
N GLU A 20 -14.40 40.98 -15.04
CA GLU A 20 -13.52 39.87 -14.58
C GLU A 20 -14.05 39.39 -13.22
N ALA A 21 -14.38 38.09 -13.14
CA ALA A 21 -14.70 37.45 -11.87
C ALA A 21 -13.55 37.70 -10.89
N PRO A 22 -13.84 38.09 -9.65
CA PRO A 22 -12.78 38.25 -8.66
C PRO A 22 -11.98 36.96 -8.57
N PRO A 23 -10.63 37.04 -8.40
CA PRO A 23 -9.82 35.83 -8.23
C PRO A 23 -10.39 35.02 -7.08
N LEU A 24 -10.65 33.73 -7.34
CA LEU A 24 -11.00 32.79 -6.30
C LEU A 24 -9.95 32.93 -5.20
N LEU A 25 -10.35 33.43 -4.04
CA LEU A 25 -9.51 33.47 -2.85
C LEU A 25 -8.99 32.03 -2.68
N ALA A 26 -7.70 31.84 -2.87
CA ALA A 26 -7.04 30.60 -2.52
C ALA A 26 -7.34 30.37 -1.03
N VAL A 27 -8.19 29.40 -0.73
CA VAL A 27 -8.40 28.95 0.63
C VAL A 27 -7.00 28.51 1.08
N ALA A 28 -6.43 29.22 2.05
CA ALA A 28 -5.16 28.82 2.62
C ALA A 28 -5.35 27.40 3.19
N THR A 29 -4.73 26.41 2.54
CA THR A 29 -4.74 25.05 3.04
C THR A 29 -4.04 25.02 4.39
N LEU A 30 -4.70 24.49 5.39
CA LEU A 30 -4.12 24.36 6.73
C LEU A 30 -2.98 23.35 6.63
N ASP A 31 -1.74 23.76 6.88
CA ASP A 31 -0.64 22.81 6.90
C ASP A 31 -0.64 22.01 8.21
N ILE A 32 -1.20 20.81 8.16
CA ILE A 32 -1.26 19.88 9.29
C ILE A 32 0.01 19.02 9.45
N THR A 33 0.98 19.15 8.53
CA THR A 33 2.16 18.28 8.48
C THR A 33 2.97 18.33 9.77
N ALA A 34 3.17 19.51 10.33
CA ALA A 34 3.91 19.67 11.59
C ALA A 34 3.19 19.01 12.79
N GLU A 35 1.87 19.13 12.85
CA GLU A 35 1.07 18.50 13.91
C GLU A 35 1.04 16.98 13.80
N VAL A 36 0.97 16.45 12.57
CA VAL A 36 1.03 15.03 12.27
C VAL A 36 2.39 14.45 12.69
N ARG A 37 3.48 15.09 12.28
CA ARG A 37 4.84 14.65 12.65
C ARG A 37 5.09 14.69 14.13
N ALA A 38 4.67 15.75 14.81
CA ALA A 38 4.78 15.85 16.26
C ALA A 38 4.03 14.72 16.99
N ALA A 39 2.86 14.32 16.49
CA ALA A 39 2.10 13.22 17.07
C ALA A 39 2.78 11.84 16.84
N ILE A 40 3.42 11.64 15.69
CA ILE A 40 4.19 10.44 15.38
C ILE A 40 5.46 10.38 16.24
N GLU A 41 6.22 11.47 16.30
CA GLU A 41 7.45 11.58 17.09
C GLU A 41 7.21 11.33 18.57
N ASP A 42 6.09 11.84 19.13
CA ASP A 42 5.71 11.60 20.53
C ASP A 42 5.49 10.10 20.78
N TYR A 43 4.76 9.41 19.91
CA TYR A 43 4.57 7.96 20.02
C TYR A 43 5.90 7.20 19.89
N ASP A 44 6.72 7.54 18.89
CA ASP A 44 8.00 6.88 18.64
C ASP A 44 8.97 7.06 19.80
N ALA A 45 8.97 8.23 20.47
CA ALA A 45 9.74 8.48 21.67
C ALA A 45 9.28 7.58 22.84
N GLN A 46 7.97 7.46 23.05
CA GLN A 46 7.41 6.59 24.08
C GLN A 46 7.75 5.12 23.81
N TYR A 47 7.59 4.67 22.55
CA TYR A 47 7.89 3.30 22.15
C TYR A 47 9.38 2.99 22.29
N SER A 48 10.26 3.91 21.87
CA SER A 48 11.71 3.76 22.02
C SER A 48 12.15 3.68 23.47
N ALA A 49 11.55 4.48 24.34
CA ALA A 49 11.80 4.42 25.79
C ALA A 49 11.36 3.07 26.38
N TRP A 50 10.20 2.55 25.97
CA TRP A 50 9.73 1.23 26.36
C TRP A 50 10.69 0.12 25.88
N VAL A 51 11.13 0.16 24.63
CA VAL A 51 12.12 -0.80 24.08
C VAL A 51 13.42 -0.76 24.87
N GLY A 52 13.86 0.44 25.28
CA GLY A 52 15.04 0.61 26.14
C GLY A 52 14.89 -0.10 27.49
N LYS A 53 13.73 0.06 28.15
CA LYS A 53 13.41 -0.66 29.39
C LYS A 53 13.41 -2.19 29.16
N MET A 54 12.74 -2.66 28.11
CA MET A 54 12.66 -4.09 27.77
C MET A 54 14.03 -4.74 27.54
N ARG A 55 14.96 -4.01 26.93
CA ARG A 55 16.33 -4.51 26.69
C ARG A 55 17.17 -4.59 27.96
N ALA A 56 16.93 -3.70 28.92
CA ALA A 56 17.67 -3.64 30.18
C ALA A 56 17.10 -4.59 31.26
N ALA A 57 15.86 -5.03 31.11
CA ALA A 57 15.12 -5.80 32.11
C ALA A 57 15.52 -7.29 32.12
N SER A 58 15.45 -7.90 33.31
CA SER A 58 15.49 -9.35 33.48
C SER A 58 14.26 -10.04 32.88
N GLU A 59 14.29 -11.37 32.76
CA GLU A 59 13.17 -12.15 32.20
C GLU A 59 11.87 -11.96 33.01
N GLU A 60 11.96 -11.91 34.34
CA GLU A 60 10.81 -11.69 35.23
C GLU A 60 10.23 -10.27 35.08
N GLU A 61 11.08 -9.25 34.96
CA GLU A 61 10.65 -7.85 34.80
C GLU A 61 10.00 -7.60 33.43
N ARG A 62 10.40 -8.33 32.39
CA ARG A 62 9.81 -8.17 31.04
C ARG A 62 8.33 -8.47 31.02
N GLU A 63 7.85 -9.45 31.78
CA GLU A 63 6.43 -9.81 31.82
C GLU A 63 5.59 -8.60 32.25
N ALA A 64 5.99 -7.88 33.31
CA ALA A 64 5.31 -6.67 33.77
C ALA A 64 5.41 -5.51 32.74
N LEU A 65 6.54 -5.40 32.04
CA LEU A 65 6.76 -4.35 31.05
C LEU A 65 5.91 -4.53 29.77
N TYR A 66 5.41 -5.72 29.47
CA TYR A 66 4.49 -5.91 28.34
C TYR A 66 3.22 -5.09 28.48
N ASP A 67 2.69 -4.96 29.71
CA ASP A 67 1.51 -4.16 30.00
C ASP A 67 1.77 -2.65 29.88
N GLU A 68 3.03 -2.21 30.00
CA GLU A 68 3.45 -0.82 29.80
C GLU A 68 3.67 -0.44 28.32
N ARG A 69 3.49 -1.37 27.39
CA ARG A 69 3.72 -1.12 25.96
C ARG A 69 2.84 0.03 25.46
N PRO A 70 3.41 1.09 24.86
CA PRO A 70 2.62 2.19 24.31
C PRO A 70 1.62 1.69 23.28
N SER A 71 0.35 2.06 23.48
CA SER A 71 -0.72 1.72 22.55
C SER A 71 -0.82 2.77 21.44
N PRO A 72 -0.86 2.39 20.17
CA PRO A 72 -1.00 3.34 19.06
C PRO A 72 -2.44 3.91 18.93
N VAL A 73 -3.41 3.42 19.71
CA VAL A 73 -4.84 3.75 19.55
C VAL A 73 -5.11 5.26 19.61
N THR A 74 -4.57 5.94 20.61
CA THR A 74 -4.75 7.38 20.80
C THR A 74 -4.10 8.18 19.68
N THR A 75 -2.90 7.77 19.25
CA THR A 75 -2.17 8.40 18.15
C THR A 75 -2.90 8.17 16.82
N CYS A 76 -3.40 6.96 16.54
CA CYS A 76 -4.24 6.69 15.38
C CYS A 76 -5.47 7.61 15.33
N ALA A 77 -6.18 7.77 16.47
CA ALA A 77 -7.36 8.62 16.53
C ALA A 77 -7.01 10.09 16.22
N LYS A 78 -5.94 10.61 16.83
CA LYS A 78 -5.45 11.97 16.59
C LYS A 78 -5.02 12.19 15.13
N LEU A 79 -4.29 11.25 14.54
CA LEU A 79 -3.84 11.34 13.16
C LEU A 79 -5.01 11.33 12.18
N LEU A 80 -6.03 10.50 12.41
CA LEU A 80 -7.24 10.46 11.59
C LEU A 80 -8.05 11.76 11.71
N GLU A 81 -8.14 12.35 12.89
CA GLU A 81 -8.78 13.65 13.08
C GLU A 81 -8.04 14.77 12.34
N LEU A 82 -6.71 14.79 12.38
CA LEU A 82 -5.90 15.76 11.65
C LEU A 82 -6.06 15.57 10.13
N ALA A 83 -5.91 14.33 9.64
CA ALA A 83 -6.05 14.02 8.22
C ALA A 83 -7.45 14.36 7.66
N ALA A 84 -8.50 14.27 8.48
CA ALA A 84 -9.85 14.65 8.07
C ALA A 84 -10.00 16.16 7.77
N LYS A 85 -9.13 17.02 8.33
CA LYS A 85 -9.14 18.47 8.06
C LYS A 85 -8.59 18.79 6.68
N GLU A 86 -7.51 18.10 6.27
CA GLU A 86 -6.80 18.32 5.00
C GLU A 86 -6.40 16.97 4.38
N PRO A 87 -7.37 16.17 3.88
CA PRO A 87 -7.12 14.78 3.48
C PRO A 87 -6.22 14.64 2.24
N ALA A 88 -6.10 15.68 1.43
CA ALA A 88 -5.26 15.69 0.22
C ALA A 88 -3.87 16.31 0.45
N SER A 89 -3.55 16.75 1.68
CA SER A 89 -2.26 17.34 2.02
C SER A 89 -1.18 16.27 2.23
N ASP A 90 0.09 16.66 2.21
CA ASP A 90 1.21 15.78 2.54
C ASP A 90 1.08 15.23 3.98
N GLY A 91 0.64 16.06 4.92
CA GLY A 91 0.32 15.63 6.29
C GLY A 91 -0.80 14.59 6.34
N GLY A 92 -1.83 14.75 5.51
CA GLY A 92 -2.90 13.75 5.36
C GLY A 92 -2.35 12.41 4.86
N PHE A 93 -1.50 12.44 3.83
CA PHE A 93 -0.83 11.24 3.31
C PHE A 93 -0.01 10.54 4.41
N GLU A 94 0.82 11.29 5.12
CA GLU A 94 1.71 10.77 6.18
C GLU A 94 0.89 10.16 7.34
N ALA A 95 -0.19 10.81 7.74
CA ALA A 95 -1.11 10.31 8.78
C ALA A 95 -1.77 8.99 8.35
N TYR A 96 -2.35 8.93 7.14
CA TYR A 96 -2.98 7.69 6.63
C TYR A 96 -1.97 6.56 6.50
N GLN A 97 -0.75 6.84 6.01
CA GLN A 97 0.30 5.84 5.88
C GLN A 97 0.72 5.28 7.25
N TRP A 98 0.85 6.13 8.26
CA TRP A 98 1.20 5.69 9.62
C TRP A 98 0.10 4.83 10.23
N VAL A 99 -1.17 5.27 10.14
CA VAL A 99 -2.32 4.51 10.66
C VAL A 99 -2.51 3.18 9.93
N MET A 100 -2.22 3.10 8.63
CA MET A 100 -2.25 1.82 7.91
C MET A 100 -1.28 0.78 8.48
N ARG A 101 -0.14 1.20 9.02
CA ARG A 101 0.85 0.26 9.59
C ARG A 101 0.55 -0.15 11.03
N THR A 102 -0.17 0.67 11.78
CA THR A 102 -0.30 0.55 13.24
C THR A 102 -1.73 0.42 13.72
N GLY A 103 -2.69 0.81 12.90
CA GLY A 103 -4.10 0.83 13.24
C GLY A 103 -4.81 -0.53 13.12
N SER A 104 -6.05 -0.56 13.57
CA SER A 104 -6.93 -1.72 13.43
C SER A 104 -7.27 -2.01 11.95
N PRO A 105 -7.72 -3.24 11.60
CA PRO A 105 -8.11 -3.57 10.23
C PRO A 105 -9.15 -2.61 9.63
N SER A 106 -10.11 -2.14 10.41
CA SER A 106 -11.09 -1.15 9.95
C SER A 106 -10.46 0.22 9.63
N GLN A 107 -9.47 0.65 10.42
CA GLN A 107 -8.71 1.86 10.17
C GLN A 107 -7.79 1.71 8.95
N GLN A 108 -7.13 0.56 8.80
CA GLN A 108 -6.32 0.25 7.62
C GLN A 108 -7.13 0.36 6.33
N LYS A 109 -8.33 -0.25 6.30
CA LYS A 109 -9.26 -0.15 5.17
C LYS A 109 -9.66 1.30 4.88
N ALA A 110 -10.04 2.07 5.90
CA ALA A 110 -10.45 3.45 5.74
C ALA A 110 -9.30 4.33 5.20
N CYS A 111 -8.09 4.16 5.73
CA CYS A 111 -6.90 4.87 5.26
C CYS A 111 -6.51 4.48 3.83
N ALA A 112 -6.58 3.19 3.47
CA ALA A 112 -6.33 2.75 2.10
C ALA A 112 -7.30 3.39 1.10
N LEU A 113 -8.58 3.48 1.44
CA LEU A 113 -9.59 4.17 0.62
C LEU A 113 -9.35 5.68 0.55
N ALA A 114 -8.94 6.32 1.63
CA ALA A 114 -8.61 7.74 1.66
C ALA A 114 -7.41 8.04 0.77
N LEU A 115 -6.34 7.25 0.85
CA LEU A 115 -5.17 7.36 0.00
C LEU A 115 -5.52 7.15 -1.48
N ALA A 116 -6.31 6.13 -1.80
CA ALA A 116 -6.81 5.90 -3.16
C ALA A 116 -7.73 7.02 -3.68
N THR A 117 -8.30 7.83 -2.79
CA THR A 117 -9.22 8.91 -3.17
C THR A 117 -8.50 10.25 -3.33
N HIS A 118 -7.63 10.58 -2.41
CA HIS A 118 -7.06 11.91 -2.30
C HIS A 118 -5.62 12.01 -2.83
N HIS A 119 -4.95 10.85 -3.02
CA HIS A 119 -3.53 10.81 -3.40
C HIS A 119 -3.26 9.90 -4.61
N ILE A 120 -4.26 9.70 -5.48
CA ILE A 120 -4.18 8.75 -6.60
C ILE A 120 -3.01 9.04 -7.58
N GLU A 121 -2.60 10.30 -7.65
CA GLU A 121 -1.48 10.77 -8.48
C GLU A 121 -0.10 10.55 -7.83
N SER A 122 -0.04 10.02 -6.60
CA SER A 122 1.23 9.86 -5.89
C SER A 122 1.93 8.56 -6.28
N GLU A 123 3.21 8.66 -6.68
CA GLU A 123 4.08 7.49 -6.88
C GLU A 123 4.31 6.69 -5.59
N ALA A 124 4.23 7.35 -4.43
CA ALA A 124 4.41 6.71 -3.12
C ALA A 124 3.32 5.67 -2.82
N LEU A 125 2.21 5.67 -3.55
CA LEU A 125 1.20 4.61 -3.46
C LEU A 125 1.74 3.22 -3.84
N ALA A 126 2.85 3.10 -4.54
CA ALA A 126 3.49 1.81 -4.79
C ALA A 126 3.91 1.11 -3.49
N GLU A 127 4.63 1.81 -2.62
CA GLU A 127 5.03 1.27 -1.30
C GLU A 127 3.83 1.08 -0.37
N VAL A 128 2.83 1.97 -0.44
CA VAL A 128 1.57 1.83 0.29
C VAL A 128 0.84 0.54 -0.11
N ALA A 129 0.70 0.29 -1.41
CA ALA A 129 0.06 -0.92 -1.92
C ALA A 129 0.82 -2.18 -1.46
N MET A 130 2.15 -2.19 -1.57
CA MET A 130 2.97 -3.30 -1.08
C MET A 130 2.82 -3.54 0.42
N GLY A 131 2.67 -2.48 1.22
CA GLY A 131 2.41 -2.56 2.66
C GLY A 131 1.09 -3.25 3.01
N LEU A 132 0.11 -3.27 2.10
CA LEU A 132 -1.18 -3.95 2.27
C LEU A 132 -1.12 -5.47 1.98
N ALA A 133 0.02 -6.02 1.59
CA ALA A 133 0.16 -7.44 1.28
C ALA A 133 -0.14 -8.40 2.45
N TYR A 134 -0.19 -7.88 3.66
CA TYR A 134 -0.52 -8.64 4.89
C TYR A 134 -1.85 -8.20 5.53
N ALA A 135 -2.61 -7.32 4.86
CA ALA A 135 -3.95 -6.94 5.28
C ALA A 135 -4.97 -8.03 4.92
N ASP A 136 -6.16 -7.95 5.49
CA ASP A 136 -7.26 -8.80 5.06
C ASP A 136 -7.88 -8.31 3.73
N ALA A 137 -8.71 -9.15 3.11
CA ALA A 137 -9.32 -8.85 1.81
C ALA A 137 -10.24 -7.60 1.81
N SER A 138 -10.53 -6.99 2.95
CA SER A 138 -11.36 -5.78 3.03
C SER A 138 -10.73 -4.56 2.38
N VAL A 139 -9.41 -4.60 2.09
CA VAL A 139 -8.67 -3.53 1.39
C VAL A 139 -8.75 -3.65 -0.14
N LEU A 140 -9.27 -4.75 -0.69
CA LEU A 140 -9.37 -4.97 -2.14
C LEU A 140 -10.03 -3.80 -2.89
N PRO A 141 -11.14 -3.19 -2.42
CA PRO A 141 -11.74 -2.05 -3.13
C PRO A 141 -10.81 -0.83 -3.25
N ALA A 142 -9.93 -0.61 -2.26
CA ALA A 142 -8.94 0.45 -2.34
C ALA A 142 -7.83 0.12 -3.35
N LEU A 143 -7.35 -1.11 -3.35
CA LEU A 143 -6.36 -1.59 -4.31
C LEU A 143 -6.89 -1.57 -5.75
N GLU A 144 -8.16 -1.96 -5.98
CA GLU A 144 -8.83 -1.86 -7.28
C GLU A 144 -8.84 -0.42 -7.78
N LYS A 145 -9.22 0.53 -6.91
CA LYS A 145 -9.23 1.95 -7.22
C LYS A 145 -7.83 2.48 -7.55
N ILE A 146 -6.81 2.06 -6.79
CA ILE A 146 -5.41 2.40 -7.04
C ILE A 146 -4.93 1.83 -8.39
N ALA A 147 -5.17 0.55 -8.65
CA ALA A 147 -4.75 -0.12 -9.87
C ALA A 147 -5.39 0.47 -11.13
N ALA A 148 -6.65 0.91 -11.04
CA ALA A 148 -7.39 1.47 -12.16
C ALA A 148 -7.14 2.97 -12.37
N GLY A 149 -6.89 3.72 -11.30
CA GLY A 149 -6.88 5.19 -11.32
C GLY A 149 -5.48 5.82 -11.32
N SER A 150 -4.47 5.15 -10.81
CA SER A 150 -3.12 5.75 -10.77
C SER A 150 -2.51 5.86 -12.17
N PRO A 151 -1.90 7.00 -12.51
CA PRO A 151 -1.15 7.16 -13.77
C PRO A 151 0.20 6.42 -13.76
N HIS A 152 0.68 6.00 -12.59
CA HIS A 152 2.01 5.43 -12.43
C HIS A 152 2.00 3.91 -12.60
N ARG A 153 2.73 3.41 -13.60
CA ARG A 153 2.84 1.98 -13.91
C ARG A 153 3.31 1.16 -12.69
N ALA A 154 4.24 1.69 -11.90
CA ALA A 154 4.73 1.01 -10.70
C ALA A 154 3.62 0.83 -9.66
N VAL A 155 2.80 1.85 -9.44
CA VAL A 155 1.65 1.81 -8.52
C VAL A 155 0.62 0.78 -8.97
N GLN A 156 0.29 0.77 -10.27
CA GLN A 156 -0.63 -0.20 -10.86
C GLN A 156 -0.14 -1.64 -10.66
N GLY A 157 1.14 -1.89 -10.94
CA GLY A 157 1.76 -3.21 -10.78
C GLY A 157 1.76 -3.69 -9.34
N CYS A 158 2.15 -2.82 -8.38
CA CYS A 158 2.13 -3.14 -6.96
C CYS A 158 0.72 -3.45 -6.45
N ALA A 159 -0.27 -2.63 -6.81
CA ALA A 159 -1.66 -2.87 -6.43
C ALA A 159 -2.18 -4.19 -6.98
N LYS A 160 -1.94 -4.51 -8.26
CA LYS A 160 -2.35 -5.79 -8.88
C LYS A 160 -1.66 -6.99 -8.24
N TYR A 161 -0.37 -6.88 -7.91
CA TYR A 161 0.35 -7.93 -7.21
C TYR A 161 -0.30 -8.25 -5.87
N VAL A 162 -0.58 -7.22 -5.06
CA VAL A 162 -1.21 -7.41 -3.74
C VAL A 162 -2.65 -7.89 -3.87
N MET A 163 -3.42 -7.39 -4.84
CA MET A 163 -4.77 -7.91 -5.13
C MET A 163 -4.72 -9.39 -5.48
N GLY A 164 -3.80 -9.79 -6.36
CA GLY A 164 -3.62 -11.19 -6.76
C GLY A 164 -3.32 -12.10 -5.57
N LYS A 165 -2.44 -11.66 -4.67
CA LYS A 165 -2.12 -12.35 -3.42
C LYS A 165 -3.35 -12.50 -2.52
N LEU A 166 -4.02 -11.40 -2.20
CA LEU A 166 -5.16 -11.40 -1.27
C LEU A 166 -6.36 -12.20 -1.82
N LEU A 167 -6.60 -12.16 -3.12
CA LEU A 167 -7.65 -12.96 -3.76
C LEU A 167 -7.34 -14.47 -3.67
N ALA A 168 -6.10 -14.87 -3.93
CA ALA A 168 -5.68 -16.25 -3.80
C ALA A 168 -5.85 -16.77 -2.36
N GLU A 169 -5.44 -15.98 -1.37
CA GLU A 169 -5.55 -16.30 0.06
C GLU A 169 -7.01 -16.32 0.56
N SER A 170 -7.89 -15.50 -0.03
CA SER A 170 -9.33 -15.45 0.32
C SER A 170 -10.20 -16.47 -0.42
N GLY A 171 -9.60 -17.31 -1.26
CA GLY A 171 -10.27 -18.42 -1.95
C GLY A 171 -10.66 -18.14 -3.41
N ASP A 172 -10.48 -16.93 -3.94
CA ASP A 172 -10.65 -16.63 -5.37
C ASP A 172 -9.34 -16.84 -6.14
N THR A 173 -8.85 -18.08 -6.08
CA THR A 173 -7.53 -18.48 -6.58
C THR A 173 -7.37 -18.21 -8.07
N GLU A 174 -8.40 -18.42 -8.87
CA GLU A 174 -8.30 -18.22 -10.34
C GLU A 174 -8.13 -16.75 -10.71
N LYS A 175 -8.88 -15.85 -10.06
CA LYS A 175 -8.68 -14.41 -10.29
C LYS A 175 -7.33 -13.94 -9.73
N GLY A 176 -6.97 -14.43 -8.55
CA GLY A 176 -5.67 -14.13 -7.96
C GLY A 176 -4.54 -14.50 -8.91
N LYS A 177 -4.55 -15.74 -9.43
CA LYS A 177 -3.58 -16.24 -10.40
C LYS A 177 -3.53 -15.39 -11.67
N ALA A 178 -4.67 -15.06 -12.27
CA ALA A 178 -4.73 -14.25 -13.48
C ALA A 178 -4.07 -12.86 -13.29
N LEU A 179 -4.28 -12.22 -12.13
CA LEU A 179 -3.62 -10.96 -11.80
C LEU A 179 -2.10 -11.11 -11.64
N ILE A 180 -1.66 -12.20 -11.00
CA ILE A 180 -0.22 -12.45 -10.83
C ILE A 180 0.45 -12.75 -12.18
N GLU A 181 -0.21 -13.48 -13.08
CA GLU A 181 0.27 -13.71 -14.47
C GLU A 181 0.38 -12.38 -15.23
N GLU A 182 -0.61 -11.48 -15.09
CA GLU A 182 -0.53 -10.13 -15.66
C GLU A 182 0.65 -9.32 -15.08
N VAL A 183 0.92 -9.45 -13.78
CA VAL A 183 2.06 -8.78 -13.15
C VAL A 183 3.38 -9.28 -13.71
N VAL A 184 3.54 -10.59 -13.90
CA VAL A 184 4.75 -11.16 -14.54
C VAL A 184 4.94 -10.59 -15.94
N GLU A 185 3.88 -10.55 -16.75
CA GLU A 185 3.93 -10.13 -18.14
C GLU A 185 4.20 -8.62 -18.30
N LYS A 186 3.48 -7.78 -17.52
CA LYS A 186 3.43 -6.33 -17.78
C LYS A 186 4.21 -5.49 -16.77
N TYR A 187 4.52 -6.00 -15.59
CA TYR A 187 5.08 -5.23 -14.48
C TYR A 187 6.32 -5.89 -13.84
N GLY A 188 6.87 -6.93 -14.48
CA GLY A 188 7.93 -7.75 -13.89
C GLY A 188 9.22 -6.99 -13.55
N ASP A 189 9.53 -5.91 -14.27
CA ASP A 189 10.68 -5.03 -14.08
C ASP A 189 10.45 -3.92 -13.03
N VAL A 190 9.23 -3.81 -12.49
CA VAL A 190 8.92 -2.80 -11.46
C VAL A 190 9.71 -3.10 -10.18
N LYS A 191 10.47 -2.11 -9.75
CA LYS A 191 11.27 -2.20 -8.52
C LYS A 191 10.44 -1.84 -7.29
N VAL A 192 10.60 -2.62 -6.23
CA VAL A 192 9.90 -2.48 -4.95
C VAL A 192 10.89 -2.57 -3.78
N TYR A 193 10.42 -2.24 -2.58
CA TYR A 193 11.24 -2.25 -1.35
C TYR A 193 12.52 -1.40 -1.49
N GLY A 194 12.36 -0.17 -1.96
CA GLY A 194 13.48 0.74 -2.17
C GLY A 194 14.45 0.27 -3.27
N GLY A 195 13.95 -0.43 -4.29
CA GLY A 195 14.74 -0.93 -5.42
C GLY A 195 15.47 -2.25 -5.19
N ARG A 196 15.28 -2.88 -4.03
CA ARG A 196 15.99 -4.13 -3.66
C ARG A 196 15.43 -5.38 -4.31
N ARG A 197 14.19 -5.34 -4.79
CA ARG A 197 13.52 -6.47 -5.46
C ARG A 197 12.73 -5.97 -6.67
N GLU A 198 12.38 -6.89 -7.56
CA GLU A 198 11.49 -6.67 -8.68
C GLU A 198 10.20 -7.48 -8.50
N LEU A 199 9.09 -7.00 -9.06
CA LEU A 199 7.79 -7.69 -8.96
C LEU A 199 7.79 -9.02 -9.70
N GLY A 200 8.50 -9.14 -10.82
CA GLY A 200 8.54 -10.36 -11.64
C GLY A 200 8.96 -11.60 -10.84
N PRO A 201 10.14 -11.61 -10.22
CA PRO A 201 10.57 -12.73 -9.36
C PRO A 201 9.60 -13.02 -8.20
N LEU A 202 9.03 -11.98 -7.58
CA LEU A 202 8.05 -12.16 -6.51
C LEU A 202 6.76 -12.83 -7.01
N ALA A 203 6.25 -12.36 -8.15
CA ALA A 203 5.05 -12.90 -8.77
C ALA A 203 5.27 -14.34 -9.29
N GLN A 204 6.43 -14.62 -9.89
CA GLN A 204 6.81 -15.97 -10.31
C GLN A 204 6.89 -16.93 -9.12
N GLY A 205 7.44 -16.48 -7.99
CA GLY A 205 7.46 -17.26 -6.75
C GLY A 205 6.07 -17.65 -6.28
N MET A 206 5.12 -16.72 -6.30
CA MET A 206 3.71 -17.00 -5.96
C MET A 206 3.06 -18.00 -6.92
N LEU A 207 3.29 -17.86 -8.24
CA LEU A 207 2.76 -18.80 -9.23
C LEU A 207 3.36 -20.21 -9.03
N PHE A 208 4.66 -20.27 -8.74
CA PHE A 208 5.33 -21.53 -8.45
C PHE A 208 4.73 -22.20 -7.21
N GLU A 209 4.54 -21.46 -6.12
CA GLU A 209 3.90 -21.96 -4.91
C GLU A 209 2.49 -22.47 -5.18
N ALA A 210 1.66 -21.68 -5.86
CA ALA A 210 0.28 -22.02 -6.19
C ALA A 210 0.16 -23.25 -7.12
N THR A 211 1.15 -23.51 -7.97
CA THR A 211 1.06 -24.56 -9.00
C THR A 211 1.93 -25.78 -8.73
N ARG A 212 2.87 -25.72 -7.79
CA ARG A 212 3.87 -26.77 -7.56
C ARG A 212 4.01 -27.21 -6.10
N LEU A 213 3.56 -26.41 -5.13
CA LEU A 213 3.80 -26.65 -3.71
C LEU A 213 2.50 -26.87 -2.91
N GLN A 214 1.39 -27.23 -3.59
CA GLN A 214 0.14 -27.50 -2.88
C GLN A 214 0.14 -28.90 -2.29
N ILE A 215 -0.61 -29.09 -1.19
CA ILE A 215 -0.79 -30.38 -0.53
C ILE A 215 -1.32 -31.39 -1.56
N GLY A 216 -0.67 -32.57 -1.62
CA GLY A 216 -1.00 -33.64 -2.57
C GLY A 216 -0.27 -33.55 -3.91
N MET A 217 0.50 -32.49 -4.17
CA MET A 217 1.36 -32.41 -5.35
C MET A 217 2.70 -33.13 -5.12
N GLU A 218 3.33 -33.54 -6.22
CA GLU A 218 4.70 -34.03 -6.17
C GLU A 218 5.64 -32.88 -5.87
N THR A 219 6.40 -33.00 -4.78
CA THR A 219 7.38 -31.97 -4.37
C THR A 219 8.47 -31.84 -5.41
N PRO A 220 8.82 -30.61 -5.82
CA PRO A 220 9.99 -30.36 -6.67
C PRO A 220 11.26 -30.91 -6.02
N ASP A 221 12.20 -31.40 -6.84
CA ASP A 221 13.46 -31.90 -6.32
C ASP A 221 14.31 -30.77 -5.74
N ILE A 222 15.07 -31.05 -4.71
CA ILE A 222 16.01 -30.16 -4.07
C ILE A 222 17.37 -30.81 -4.17
N ASP A 223 18.28 -30.15 -4.88
CA ASP A 223 19.68 -30.53 -4.95
C ASP A 223 20.46 -29.77 -3.86
N GLY A 224 21.28 -30.46 -3.08
CA GLY A 224 22.09 -29.87 -2.03
C GLY A 224 23.33 -30.68 -1.73
N GLU A 225 24.14 -30.16 -0.83
CA GLU A 225 25.29 -30.87 -0.23
C GLU A 225 25.07 -30.90 1.28
N ASP A 226 25.46 -32.02 1.91
CA ASP A 226 25.44 -32.13 3.36
C ASP A 226 26.64 -31.41 3.99
N ILE A 227 26.75 -31.47 5.32
CA ILE A 227 27.83 -30.78 6.05
C ILE A 227 29.23 -31.36 5.73
N ASP A 228 29.31 -32.54 5.15
CA ASP A 228 30.54 -33.20 4.73
C ASP A 228 30.84 -32.94 3.23
N GLY A 229 30.02 -32.15 2.55
CA GLY A 229 30.14 -31.82 1.13
C GLY A 229 29.63 -32.92 0.19
N VAL A 230 28.87 -33.90 0.70
CA VAL A 230 28.31 -34.98 -0.11
C VAL A 230 27.01 -34.49 -0.76
N ALA A 231 26.98 -34.56 -2.10
CA ALA A 231 25.81 -34.20 -2.86
C ALA A 231 24.62 -35.15 -2.59
N PHE A 232 23.43 -34.61 -2.40
CA PHE A 232 22.19 -35.37 -2.27
C PHE A 232 21.04 -34.67 -3.01
N LYS A 233 19.98 -35.44 -3.27
CA LYS A 233 18.71 -34.93 -3.80
C LYS A 233 17.56 -35.33 -2.90
N LEU A 234 16.54 -34.51 -2.81
CA LEU A 234 15.33 -34.87 -2.09
C LEU A 234 14.71 -36.15 -2.63
N SER A 235 14.78 -36.37 -3.95
CA SER A 235 14.30 -37.59 -4.62
C SER A 235 14.99 -38.87 -4.18
N ASP A 236 16.19 -38.81 -3.60
CA ASP A 236 16.92 -40.00 -3.07
C ASP A 236 16.21 -40.61 -1.85
N TYR A 237 15.31 -39.84 -1.23
CA TYR A 237 14.53 -40.24 -0.07
C TYR A 237 13.12 -40.74 -0.43
N ARG A 238 12.83 -40.99 -1.73
CA ARG A 238 11.51 -41.52 -2.14
C ARG A 238 11.18 -42.82 -1.43
N GLY A 239 9.91 -42.95 -1.01
CA GLY A 239 9.44 -44.09 -0.21
C GLY A 239 9.66 -43.95 1.30
N LYS A 240 10.23 -42.84 1.75
CA LYS A 240 10.36 -42.49 3.17
C LYS A 240 9.47 -41.28 3.49
N VAL A 241 9.13 -41.13 4.77
CA VAL A 241 8.56 -39.87 5.27
C VAL A 241 9.71 -38.93 5.58
N VAL A 242 9.70 -37.75 4.95
CA VAL A 242 10.73 -36.70 5.10
C VAL A 242 10.09 -35.47 5.72
N MET A 243 10.72 -34.93 6.76
CA MET A 243 10.41 -33.60 7.30
C MET A 243 11.48 -32.64 6.81
N LEU A 244 11.08 -31.56 6.14
CA LEU A 244 11.95 -30.48 5.72
C LEU A 244 11.83 -29.33 6.70
N ASP A 245 12.96 -28.88 7.24
CA ASP A 245 13.06 -27.70 8.07
C ASP A 245 14.03 -26.71 7.42
N PHE A 246 13.54 -25.49 7.15
CA PHE A 246 14.35 -24.41 6.55
C PHE A 246 14.69 -23.41 7.64
N TRP A 247 15.95 -23.39 8.02
CA TRP A 247 16.45 -22.46 9.03
C TRP A 247 17.63 -21.64 8.50
N GLY A 248 17.91 -20.52 9.13
CA GLY A 248 19.01 -19.66 8.79
C GLY A 248 19.55 -18.91 10.01
N ASP A 249 20.80 -18.49 9.92
CA ASP A 249 21.49 -17.69 10.93
C ASP A 249 21.36 -16.20 10.50
N TRP A 250 20.38 -15.48 11.09
CA TRP A 250 20.11 -14.05 10.83
C TRP A 250 19.97 -13.21 12.09
#